data_a21feb966579716144912b8f990c0b15
#
_entry.id   a21feb966579716144912b8f990c0b15
#
_cell.length_a   1.000
_cell.length_b   1.000
_cell.length_c   1.000
_cell.angle_alpha   90.00
_cell.angle_beta   90.00
_cell.angle_gamma   90.00
#
_symmetry.space_group_name_H-M   'P 1'
#
loop_
_entity.id
_entity.type
_entity.pdbx_description
1 polymer ?
#
loop_
_entity_poly.entity_id
_entity_poly.type
_entity_poly.pdbx_seq_one_letter_code
_entity_poly.pdbx_strand_id
1 'polypeptide(L)'
;MLDTNPSSRFTVLLPNEQEEWHRTVRGLLEPQGIQTLSARSGREAIEMIESNAVHVAVLDVQMPQLGGMQVVKRVRELHASEPQRRLPPAILVANDLTSHLLREALMNHVFSVLSKPVDYSLLLDALARVVRRHYESRWPGFQ
;
A
#
# COMPACT_ATOMS: atom_id res chain seq x y z
N MET A 1 20.00 -11.10 -12.25
CA MET A 1 20.78 -9.86 -12.26
C MET A 1 20.20 -8.87 -11.26
N LEU A 2 21.04 -8.31 -10.44
CA LEU A 2 20.58 -7.30 -9.51
C LEU A 2 20.41 -5.97 -10.25
N ASP A 3 19.22 -5.41 -10.13
CA ASP A 3 18.94 -4.12 -10.71
C ASP A 3 19.28 -3.05 -9.66
N THR A 4 20.28 -2.22 -9.99
CA THR A 4 20.72 -1.16 -9.07
C THR A 4 20.05 0.16 -9.36
N ASN A 5 19.14 0.21 -10.32
CA ASN A 5 18.41 1.43 -10.64
C ASN A 5 17.47 1.80 -9.48
N PRO A 6 17.59 3.01 -8.91
CA PRO A 6 16.71 3.41 -7.80
C PRO A 6 15.21 3.29 -8.12
N SER A 7 14.83 3.45 -9.39
CA SER A 7 13.41 3.35 -9.78
C SER A 7 12.88 1.92 -9.70
N SER A 8 13.75 0.91 -9.58
CA SER A 8 13.33 -0.49 -9.45
C SER A 8 13.33 -0.97 -8.00
N ARG A 9 13.62 -0.11 -7.05
CA ARG A 9 13.58 -0.46 -5.62
C ARG A 9 12.17 -0.85 -5.23
N PHE A 10 12.09 -1.80 -4.28
CA PHE A 10 10.80 -2.17 -3.73
C PHE A 10 10.20 -0.96 -3.03
N THR A 11 9.00 -0.58 -3.44
CA THR A 11 8.39 0.69 -3.04
C THR A 11 7.04 0.46 -2.38
N VAL A 12 6.89 1.02 -1.18
CA VAL A 12 5.64 0.99 -0.42
C VAL A 12 5.08 2.40 -0.37
N LEU A 13 3.84 2.56 -0.79
CA LEU A 13 3.12 3.83 -0.67
C LEU A 13 2.45 3.86 0.69
N LEU A 14 2.67 4.94 1.44
CA LEU A 14 2.10 5.13 2.77
C LEU A 14 1.15 6.33 2.76
N PRO A 15 0.06 6.31 3.52
CA PRO A 15 -0.86 7.43 3.58
C PRO A 15 -0.46 8.39 4.69
N ASN A 16 -0.87 9.65 4.53
CA ASN A 16 -0.93 10.64 5.61
C ASN A 16 0.36 10.75 6.44
N GLU A 17 1.38 11.38 5.83
CA GLU A 17 2.71 11.51 6.42
C GLU A 17 2.75 12.24 7.77
N GLN A 18 1.66 12.90 8.16
CA GLN A 18 1.60 13.64 9.41
C GLN A 18 1.28 12.77 10.62
N GLU A 19 0.80 11.56 10.40
CA GLU A 19 0.53 10.64 11.50
C GLU A 19 1.83 10.00 12.01
N GLU A 20 1.92 9.85 13.32
CA GLU A 20 3.12 9.32 13.95
C GLU A 20 3.48 7.92 13.46
N TRP A 21 2.49 7.06 13.27
CA TRP A 21 2.75 5.70 12.82
C TRP A 21 3.43 5.65 11.45
N HIS A 22 3.13 6.64 10.61
CA HIS A 22 3.77 6.74 9.30
C HIS A 22 5.29 6.85 9.44
N ARG A 23 5.74 7.72 10.34
CA ARG A 23 7.17 7.91 10.56
C ARG A 23 7.83 6.66 11.13
N THR A 24 7.14 5.98 12.04
CA THR A 24 7.65 4.74 12.62
C THR A 24 7.81 3.66 11.56
N VAL A 25 6.79 3.46 10.72
CA VAL A 25 6.85 2.46 9.66
C VAL A 25 7.96 2.79 8.68
N ARG A 26 8.08 4.04 8.30
CA ARG A 26 9.14 4.50 7.40
C ARG A 26 10.52 4.19 7.97
N GLY A 27 10.71 4.45 9.28
CA GLY A 27 11.96 4.14 9.96
C GLY A 27 12.26 2.66 10.05
N LEU A 28 11.23 1.80 9.96
CA LEU A 28 11.43 0.35 9.95
C LEU A 28 11.75 -0.16 8.54
N LEU A 29 11.19 0.45 7.51
CA LEU A 29 11.32 -0.04 6.13
C LEU A 29 12.56 0.50 5.41
N GLU A 30 12.85 1.78 5.55
CA GLU A 30 13.93 2.39 4.79
C GLU A 30 15.31 1.79 5.05
N PRO A 31 15.67 1.44 6.30
CA PRO A 31 16.95 0.78 6.53
C PRO A 31 17.07 -0.59 5.86
N GLN A 32 15.95 -1.20 5.49
CA GLN A 32 15.94 -2.48 4.77
C GLN A 32 16.13 -2.31 3.26
N GLY A 33 16.32 -1.09 2.79
CA GLY A 33 16.44 -0.82 1.36
C GLY A 33 15.11 -0.64 0.64
N ILE A 34 14.02 -0.51 1.40
CA ILE A 34 12.68 -0.32 0.83
C ILE A 34 12.42 1.16 0.69
N GLN A 35 12.01 1.58 -0.50
CA GLN A 35 11.62 2.96 -0.74
C GLN A 35 10.21 3.19 -0.24
N THR A 36 9.98 4.32 0.44
CA THR A 36 8.63 4.70 0.85
C THR A 36 8.22 5.99 0.16
N LEU A 37 6.97 6.05 -0.24
CA LEU A 37 6.34 7.24 -0.79
C LEU A 37 5.19 7.61 0.11
N SER A 38 4.86 8.90 0.20
CA SER A 38 3.79 9.39 1.06
C SER A 38 2.74 10.08 0.22
N ALA A 39 1.48 9.71 0.38
CA ALA A 39 0.36 10.36 -0.28
C ALA A 39 -0.46 11.12 0.76
N ARG A 40 -0.69 12.41 0.52
CA ARG A 40 -1.46 13.26 1.42
C ARG A 40 -2.95 13.16 1.17
N SER A 41 -3.36 12.63 0.04
CA SER A 41 -4.76 12.48 -0.35
C SER A 41 -4.93 11.27 -1.22
N GLY A 42 -6.16 10.82 -1.39
CA GLY A 42 -6.45 9.72 -2.30
C GLY A 42 -6.11 10.08 -3.74
N ARG A 43 -6.32 11.31 -4.15
CA ARG A 43 -5.98 11.76 -5.49
C ARG A 43 -4.46 11.66 -5.72
N GLU A 44 -3.67 12.11 -4.75
CA GLU A 44 -2.22 12.00 -4.85
C GLU A 44 -1.77 10.54 -4.86
N ALA A 45 -2.44 9.68 -4.09
CA ALA A 45 -2.14 8.25 -4.10
C ALA A 45 -2.33 7.65 -5.48
N ILE A 46 -3.42 8.00 -6.16
CA ILE A 46 -3.66 7.52 -7.52
C ILE A 46 -2.55 7.99 -8.47
N GLU A 47 -2.19 9.27 -8.39
CA GLU A 47 -1.13 9.82 -9.22
C GLU A 47 0.19 9.10 -9.00
N MET A 48 0.52 8.81 -7.76
CA MET A 48 1.76 8.10 -7.42
C MET A 48 1.75 6.66 -7.94
N ILE A 49 0.62 5.97 -7.83
CA ILE A 49 0.48 4.60 -8.34
C ILE A 49 0.63 4.57 -9.85
N GLU A 50 0.07 5.57 -10.54
CA GLU A 50 0.18 5.65 -12.00
C GLU A 50 1.58 6.02 -12.47
N SER A 51 2.27 6.87 -11.72
CA SER A 51 3.56 7.44 -12.15
C SER A 51 4.77 6.65 -11.67
N ASN A 52 4.62 5.81 -10.66
CA ASN A 52 5.72 5.13 -10.01
C ASN A 52 5.49 3.62 -9.97
N ALA A 53 6.57 2.87 -9.82
CA ALA A 53 6.48 1.44 -9.61
C ALA A 53 6.17 1.18 -8.13
N VAL A 54 4.90 1.31 -7.75
CA VAL A 54 4.45 1.01 -6.39
C VAL A 54 4.18 -0.48 -6.27
N HIS A 55 4.81 -1.13 -5.31
CA HIS A 55 4.67 -2.58 -5.11
C HIS A 55 3.57 -2.92 -4.11
N VAL A 56 3.36 -2.07 -3.11
CA VAL A 56 2.27 -2.22 -2.14
C VAL A 56 1.76 -0.84 -1.81
N ALA A 57 0.44 -0.68 -1.76
CA ALA A 57 -0.18 0.59 -1.36
C ALA A 57 -0.87 0.41 -0.02
N VAL A 58 -0.40 1.13 1.00
CA VAL A 58 -1.09 1.22 2.28
C VAL A 58 -1.92 2.50 2.23
N LEU A 59 -3.22 2.38 2.39
CA LEU A 59 -4.15 3.50 2.21
C LEU A 59 -5.06 3.65 3.43
N ASP A 60 -5.33 4.89 3.79
CA ASP A 60 -6.25 5.20 4.87
C ASP A 60 -7.67 5.33 4.28
N VAL A 61 -8.63 4.66 4.89
CA VAL A 61 -10.03 4.77 4.45
C VAL A 61 -10.51 6.22 4.50
N GLN A 62 -9.98 7.00 5.44
CA GLN A 62 -10.35 8.41 5.60
C GLN A 62 -9.23 9.34 5.14
N MET A 63 -9.07 9.48 3.85
CA MET A 63 -8.13 10.43 3.26
C MET A 63 -8.89 11.59 2.63
N PRO A 64 -8.30 12.80 2.63
CA PRO A 64 -8.93 13.94 1.94
C PRO A 64 -9.10 13.66 0.45
N GLN A 65 -10.12 14.23 -0.15
CA GLN A 65 -10.47 14.20 -1.56
C GLN A 65 -10.96 12.85 -2.05
N LEU A 66 -10.29 11.75 -1.71
CA LEU A 66 -10.74 10.40 -2.00
C LEU A 66 -10.22 9.49 -0.90
N GLY A 67 -11.10 8.73 -0.28
CA GLY A 67 -10.69 7.75 0.73
C GLY A 67 -10.00 6.55 0.11
N GLY A 68 -9.38 5.73 0.96
CA GLY A 68 -8.61 4.59 0.49
C GLY A 68 -9.41 3.59 -0.34
N MET A 69 -10.67 3.35 0.01
CA MET A 69 -11.50 2.43 -0.77
C MET A 69 -11.77 2.97 -2.18
N GLN A 70 -12.01 4.29 -2.30
CA GLN A 70 -12.22 4.90 -3.61
C GLN A 70 -10.95 4.83 -4.45
N VAL A 71 -9.79 4.97 -3.82
CA VAL A 71 -8.51 4.80 -4.51
C VAL A 71 -8.39 3.39 -5.08
N VAL A 72 -8.70 2.38 -4.26
CA VAL A 72 -8.65 0.98 -4.70
C VAL A 72 -9.55 0.77 -5.91
N LYS A 73 -10.79 1.24 -5.84
CA LYS A 73 -11.75 1.09 -6.94
C LYS A 73 -11.25 1.79 -8.20
N ARG A 74 -10.74 3.00 -8.06
CA ARG A 74 -10.26 3.78 -9.21
C ARG A 74 -9.06 3.13 -9.87
N VAL A 75 -8.11 2.67 -9.09
CA VAL A 75 -6.92 2.01 -9.63
C VAL A 75 -7.30 0.72 -10.35
N ARG A 76 -8.26 -0.01 -9.82
CA ARG A 76 -8.75 -1.23 -10.48
C ARG A 76 -9.42 -0.92 -11.82
N GLU A 77 -10.20 0.17 -11.89
CA GLU A 77 -10.80 0.60 -13.17
C GLU A 77 -9.72 0.92 -14.19
N LEU A 78 -8.69 1.64 -13.78
CA LEU A 78 -7.57 1.98 -14.65
C LEU A 78 -6.84 0.74 -15.12
N HIS A 79 -6.66 -0.23 -14.22
CA HIS A 79 -6.03 -1.50 -14.57
C HIS A 79 -6.87 -2.29 -15.60
N ALA A 80 -8.19 -2.25 -15.47
CA ALA A 80 -9.07 -2.92 -16.43
C ALA A 80 -8.92 -2.36 -17.84
N SER A 81 -8.65 -1.04 -17.95
CA SER A 81 -8.40 -0.38 -19.23
C SER A 81 -6.99 -0.63 -19.77
N GLU A 82 -6.04 -0.79 -18.87
CA GLU A 82 -4.64 -1.00 -19.23
C GLU A 82 -4.09 -2.20 -18.45
N PRO A 83 -4.45 -3.43 -18.86
CA PRO A 83 -4.07 -4.63 -18.07
C PRO A 83 -2.57 -4.87 -17.93
N GLN A 84 -1.77 -4.28 -18.81
CA GLN A 84 -0.32 -4.40 -18.73
C GLN A 84 0.27 -3.60 -17.56
N ARG A 85 -0.49 -2.65 -16.99
CA ARG A 85 -0.03 -1.93 -15.81
C ARG A 85 -0.10 -2.83 -14.59
N ARG A 86 0.88 -2.68 -13.71
CA ARG A 86 0.86 -3.40 -12.45
C ARG A 86 -0.23 -2.85 -11.54
N LEU A 87 -1.02 -3.75 -10.97
CA LEU A 87 -2.01 -3.40 -9.95
C LEU A 87 -1.42 -3.75 -8.59
N PRO A 88 -0.96 -2.75 -7.80
CA PRO A 88 -0.35 -3.08 -6.52
C PRO A 88 -1.38 -3.59 -5.53
N PRO A 89 -1.04 -4.63 -4.73
CA PRO A 89 -1.89 -5.04 -3.62
C PRO A 89 -2.09 -3.88 -2.66
N ALA A 90 -3.29 -3.76 -2.10
CA ALA A 90 -3.64 -2.69 -1.17
C ALA A 90 -3.89 -3.22 0.23
N ILE A 91 -3.37 -2.51 1.21
CA ILE A 91 -3.66 -2.71 2.62
C ILE A 91 -4.38 -1.45 3.09
N LEU A 92 -5.57 -1.60 3.66
CA LEU A 92 -6.33 -0.46 4.17
C LEU A 92 -6.17 -0.34 5.67
N VAL A 93 -6.10 0.90 6.16
CA VAL A 93 -6.18 1.18 7.60
C VAL A 93 -7.43 2.02 7.85
N ALA A 94 -8.12 1.75 8.95
CA ALA A 94 -9.38 2.40 9.27
C ALA A 94 -9.59 2.50 10.77
N ASN A 95 -10.33 3.53 11.21
CA ASN A 95 -10.69 3.65 12.62
C ASN A 95 -11.66 2.55 13.03
N ASP A 96 -12.63 2.25 12.18
CA ASP A 96 -13.65 1.24 12.48
C ASP A 96 -13.69 0.19 11.37
N LEU A 97 -13.62 -1.08 11.77
CA LEU A 97 -13.76 -2.20 10.84
C LEU A 97 -15.22 -2.62 10.79
N THR A 98 -16.03 -1.88 10.04
CA THR A 98 -17.45 -2.19 9.90
C THR A 98 -17.65 -3.37 8.95
N SER A 99 -18.79 -4.06 9.09
CA SER A 99 -19.15 -5.14 8.17
C SER A 99 -19.20 -4.64 6.72
N HIS A 100 -19.70 -3.43 6.52
CA HIS A 100 -19.76 -2.84 5.19
C HIS A 100 -18.36 -2.65 4.59
N LEU A 101 -17.44 -2.10 5.37
CA LEU A 101 -16.06 -1.91 4.92
C LEU A 101 -15.40 -3.24 4.57
N LEU A 102 -15.53 -4.22 5.47
CA LEU A 102 -14.91 -5.53 5.24
C LEU A 102 -15.47 -6.22 4.01
N ARG A 103 -16.78 -6.08 3.78
CA ARG A 103 -17.42 -6.65 2.60
C ARG A 103 -16.93 -5.97 1.32
N GLU A 104 -16.84 -4.63 1.32
CA GLU A 104 -16.29 -3.91 0.18
C GLU A 104 -14.84 -4.28 -0.10
N ALA A 105 -14.05 -4.41 0.97
CA ALA A 105 -12.64 -4.78 0.82
C ALA A 105 -12.51 -6.15 0.17
N LEU A 106 -13.32 -7.12 0.62
CA LEU A 106 -13.33 -8.45 0.05
C LEU A 106 -13.71 -8.42 -1.43
N MET A 107 -14.76 -7.68 -1.76
CA MET A 107 -15.24 -7.58 -3.14
C MET A 107 -14.24 -6.89 -4.07
N ASN A 108 -13.42 -6.02 -3.55
CA ASN A 108 -12.42 -5.30 -4.34
C ASN A 108 -11.01 -5.87 -4.22
N HIS A 109 -10.90 -7.08 -3.67
CA HIS A 109 -9.64 -7.82 -3.56
C HIS A 109 -8.56 -7.07 -2.79
N VAL A 110 -8.96 -6.30 -1.77
CA VAL A 110 -8.02 -5.67 -0.85
C VAL A 110 -7.27 -6.78 -0.11
N PHE A 111 -5.96 -6.63 0.01
CA PHE A 111 -5.14 -7.68 0.61
C PHE A 111 -5.41 -7.85 2.10
N SER A 112 -5.51 -6.75 2.82
CA SER A 112 -5.75 -6.78 4.26
C SER A 112 -6.35 -5.45 4.72
N VAL A 113 -7.11 -5.49 5.83
CA VAL A 113 -7.67 -4.29 6.45
C VAL A 113 -7.25 -4.30 7.91
N LEU A 114 -6.62 -3.23 8.35
CA LEU A 114 -6.12 -3.10 9.71
C LEU A 114 -6.80 -1.93 10.42
N SER A 115 -7.08 -2.09 11.71
CA SER A 115 -7.67 -1.02 12.50
C SER A 115 -6.60 -0.10 13.06
N LYS A 116 -6.97 1.16 13.30
CA LYS A 116 -6.14 2.10 14.04
C LYS A 116 -6.45 1.99 15.53
N PRO A 117 -5.48 2.19 16.42
CA PRO A 117 -4.09 2.52 16.15
C PRO A 117 -3.34 1.36 15.47
N VAL A 118 -2.44 1.72 14.56
CA VAL A 118 -1.74 0.72 13.74
C VAL A 118 -0.84 -0.15 14.61
N ASP A 119 -1.06 -1.45 14.53
CA ASP A 119 -0.16 -2.43 15.15
C ASP A 119 0.95 -2.74 14.15
N TYR A 120 2.17 -2.35 14.49
CA TYR A 120 3.30 -2.49 13.56
C TYR A 120 3.60 -3.94 13.24
N SER A 121 3.42 -4.85 14.19
CA SER A 121 3.62 -6.28 13.94
C SER A 121 2.64 -6.79 12.90
N LEU A 122 1.37 -6.39 12.99
CA LEU A 122 0.35 -6.79 12.03
C LEU A 122 0.61 -6.18 10.66
N LEU A 123 1.02 -4.93 10.62
CA LEU A 123 1.33 -4.28 9.35
C LEU A 123 2.54 -4.94 8.68
N LEU A 124 3.61 -5.16 9.42
CA LEU A 124 4.80 -5.81 8.88
C LEU A 124 4.50 -7.25 8.43
N ASP A 125 3.67 -7.96 9.19
CA ASP A 125 3.24 -9.30 8.80
C ASP A 125 2.44 -9.27 7.50
N ALA A 126 1.53 -8.30 7.35
CA ALA A 126 0.76 -8.15 6.12
C ALA A 126 1.68 -7.85 4.93
N LEU A 127 2.65 -6.97 5.13
CA LEU A 127 3.63 -6.66 4.08
C LEU A 127 4.45 -7.89 3.70
N ALA A 128 4.87 -8.67 4.67
CA ALA A 128 5.61 -9.91 4.40
C ALA A 128 4.76 -10.91 3.61
N ARG A 129 3.47 -11.01 3.93
CA ARG A 129 2.56 -11.90 3.18
C ARG A 129 2.36 -11.42 1.75
N VAL A 130 2.30 -10.10 1.52
CA VAL A 130 2.25 -9.55 0.17
C VAL A 130 3.48 -9.98 -0.62
N VAL A 131 4.65 -9.87 -0.01
CA VAL A 131 5.90 -10.24 -0.68
C VAL A 131 5.90 -11.72 -1.07
N ARG A 132 5.50 -12.58 -0.16
CA ARG A 132 5.46 -14.02 -0.44
C ARG A 132 4.46 -14.36 -1.54
N ARG A 133 3.32 -13.71 -1.54
CA ARG A 133 2.23 -14.04 -2.47
C ARG A 133 2.41 -13.43 -3.85
N HIS A 134 2.88 -12.18 -3.91
CA HIS A 134 2.92 -11.43 -5.17
C HIS A 134 4.31 -11.24 -5.73
N TYR A 135 5.37 -11.39 -4.94
CA TYR A 135 6.72 -11.07 -5.35
C TYR A 135 7.71 -12.18 -5.07
N GLU A 136 7.23 -13.37 -4.77
CA GLU A 136 8.07 -14.57 -4.58
C GLU A 136 9.19 -14.36 -3.56
N SER A 137 8.88 -13.64 -2.48
CA SER A 137 9.83 -13.37 -1.39
C SER A 137 11.08 -12.61 -1.81
N ARG A 138 10.95 -11.73 -2.79
CA ARG A 138 12.09 -10.92 -3.28
C ARG A 138 12.32 -9.63 -2.50
N TRP A 139 11.57 -9.41 -1.47
CA TRP A 139 11.74 -8.21 -0.66
C TRP A 139 13.02 -8.30 0.16
N PRO A 140 13.90 -7.29 0.10
CA PRO A 140 15.22 -7.35 0.75
C PRO A 140 15.18 -7.63 2.22
N GLY A 141 14.29 -7.20 3.00
CA GLY A 141 14.25 -7.39 4.44
C GLY A 141 13.64 -8.71 4.92
N PHE A 142 13.23 -9.60 4.01
CA PHE A 142 12.44 -10.79 4.38
C PHE A 142 13.06 -12.08 3.86
N GLN A 143 14.34 -12.13 3.82
CA GLN A 143 15.04 -13.34 3.39
C GLN A 143 15.40 -14.25 4.55
#